data_d46b7340711b33800168706d6f85cca8
#
_entry.id   d46b7340711b33800168706d6f85cca8
#
_cell.length_a   1.000
_cell.length_b   1.000
_cell.length_c   1.000
_cell.angle_alpha   90.00
_cell.angle_beta   90.00
_cell.angle_gamma   90.00
#
_symmetry.space_group_name_H-M   'P 1'
#
loop_
_entity.id
_entity.type
_entity.pdbx_description
1 polymer ?
#
loop_
_entity_poly.entity_id
_entity_poly.type
_entity_poly.pdbx_seq_one_letter_code
_entity_poly.pdbx_strand_id
1 'polypeptide(L)'
;MNYQLNIALRYLVSRKAHNAVNIISIVSTLGVVVTTAALICVLSVFNGFRGLIMGKLAQLDPQVAITATAGKAIEQADSVLRVVTSLPGVAGAIPVVEDHALAVFADYQMPVRLKGVPDSYNQFNAMDQLMVDGDWRLHDQVSAYAVVGVGPAMTLHVHPGYLLMLNLYAPRRQGRVNLANPMGAFVADSLFVSGVFQLQQNAYDADLIYVPIDKARRLFDYPTQATQIEVKLQDGVNEAQFMAQLQQQLGPSYTIKNRLMQQSAAYRLVNVEKWMAFLLMAFILLIATFNVISTLSLLIIEKDQSIGTLRSLGASDQQITHIFIIEGWLIALVGAVAGVALGLALCYGQQHYGWLTLGVDAETLVTHAYPVAVQWTDVALTFALVAAIGLATSLVTSLTMRRRLAVFK
;
A
#
# COMPACT_ATOMS: atom_id res chain seq x y z
N MET A 1 2.06 -44.40 21.69
CA MET A 1 1.46 -43.84 20.47
C MET A 1 -0.05 -43.87 20.70
N ASN A 2 -0.72 -42.72 20.71
CA ASN A 2 -2.14 -42.64 21.09
C ASN A 2 -3.00 -43.39 20.07
N TYR A 3 -3.70 -44.46 20.47
CA TYR A 3 -4.57 -45.29 19.63
C TYR A 3 -5.63 -44.43 18.87
N GLN A 4 -6.04 -43.30 19.44
CA GLN A 4 -6.99 -42.38 18.86
C GLN A 4 -6.43 -41.72 17.58
N LEU A 5 -5.13 -41.34 17.56
CA LEU A 5 -4.45 -40.79 16.37
C LEU A 5 -4.36 -41.84 15.25
N ASN A 6 -4.05 -43.08 15.61
CA ASN A 6 -3.98 -44.19 14.63
C ASN A 6 -5.34 -44.49 13.98
N ILE A 7 -6.41 -44.42 14.75
CA ILE A 7 -7.77 -44.59 14.23
C ILE A 7 -8.15 -43.43 13.31
N ALA A 8 -7.88 -42.18 13.71
CA ALA A 8 -8.14 -40.97 12.89
C ALA A 8 -7.38 -41.01 11.55
N LEU A 9 -6.08 -41.31 11.57
CA LEU A 9 -5.26 -41.49 10.35
C LEU A 9 -5.78 -42.61 9.45
N ARG A 10 -6.21 -43.72 10.05
CA ARG A 10 -6.75 -44.88 9.29
C ARG A 10 -8.11 -44.58 8.69
N TYR A 11 -8.90 -43.69 9.31
CA TYR A 11 -10.16 -43.20 8.74
C TYR A 11 -9.92 -42.28 7.54
N LEU A 12 -8.90 -41.45 7.57
CA LEU A 12 -8.51 -40.58 6.45
C LEU A 12 -8.03 -41.35 5.21
N VAL A 13 -7.35 -42.52 5.38
CA VAL A 13 -6.62 -43.23 4.31
C VAL A 13 -7.25 -44.62 3.99
N SER A 14 -8.33 -45.00 4.63
CA SER A 14 -8.90 -46.37 4.51
C SER A 14 -9.42 -46.68 3.11
N ARG A 15 -8.80 -47.64 2.43
CA ARG A 15 -9.18 -48.11 1.08
C ARG A 15 -10.37 -49.10 1.06
N LYS A 16 -10.92 -49.51 2.20
CA LYS A 16 -11.86 -50.69 2.27
C LYS A 16 -13.29 -50.37 2.70
N ALA A 17 -13.66 -49.16 3.02
CA ALA A 17 -15.05 -48.84 3.39
C ALA A 17 -15.67 -47.91 2.35
N HIS A 18 -16.79 -48.36 1.79
CA HIS A 18 -17.75 -47.63 0.95
C HIS A 18 -17.32 -46.29 0.39
N ASN A 19 -17.33 -46.14 -0.92
CA ASN A 19 -16.83 -44.97 -1.69
C ASN A 19 -17.30 -43.59 -1.17
N ALA A 20 -18.40 -43.49 -0.44
CA ALA A 20 -19.01 -42.26 0.01
C ALA A 20 -18.14 -41.52 1.07
N VAL A 21 -17.64 -42.21 2.11
CA VAL A 21 -16.81 -41.58 3.19
C VAL A 21 -15.54 -40.98 2.65
N ASN A 22 -14.83 -41.69 1.75
CA ASN A 22 -13.62 -41.21 1.15
C ASN A 22 -13.87 -39.98 0.24
N ILE A 23 -14.98 -40.01 -0.51
CA ILE A 23 -15.37 -38.87 -1.36
C ILE A 23 -15.63 -37.63 -0.52
N ILE A 24 -16.34 -37.75 0.58
CA ILE A 24 -16.66 -36.64 1.50
C ILE A 24 -15.38 -36.04 2.09
N SER A 25 -14.46 -36.88 2.60
CA SER A 25 -13.20 -36.41 3.16
C SER A 25 -12.31 -35.72 2.10
N ILE A 26 -12.27 -36.26 0.87
CA ILE A 26 -11.53 -35.67 -0.25
C ILE A 26 -12.13 -34.31 -0.66
N VAL A 27 -13.46 -34.25 -0.85
CA VAL A 27 -14.17 -33.00 -1.21
C VAL A 27 -13.92 -31.91 -0.16
N SER A 28 -13.92 -32.30 1.10
CA SER A 28 -13.66 -31.37 2.20
C SER A 28 -12.23 -30.88 2.25
N THR A 29 -11.29 -31.81 2.11
CA THR A 29 -9.88 -31.43 2.02
C THR A 29 -9.65 -30.50 0.83
N LEU A 30 -10.23 -30.79 -0.34
CA LEU A 30 -10.20 -29.91 -1.52
C LEU A 30 -10.80 -28.52 -1.25
N GLY A 31 -11.91 -28.46 -0.50
CA GLY A 31 -12.50 -27.19 -0.09
C GLY A 31 -11.52 -26.34 0.75
N VAL A 32 -10.83 -26.97 1.71
CA VAL A 32 -9.80 -26.28 2.51
C VAL A 32 -8.59 -25.90 1.64
N VAL A 33 -8.16 -26.78 0.72
CA VAL A 33 -7.07 -26.48 -0.23
C VAL A 33 -7.38 -25.23 -1.05
N VAL A 34 -8.56 -25.19 -1.68
CA VAL A 34 -8.96 -24.05 -2.53
C VAL A 34 -9.06 -22.77 -1.71
N THR A 35 -9.66 -22.84 -0.52
CA THR A 35 -9.79 -21.68 0.37
C THR A 35 -8.43 -21.16 0.82
N THR A 36 -7.50 -22.04 1.22
CA THR A 36 -6.15 -21.66 1.65
C THR A 36 -5.35 -21.08 0.48
N ALA A 37 -5.42 -21.70 -0.69
CA ALA A 37 -4.78 -21.19 -1.90
C ALA A 37 -5.32 -19.81 -2.30
N ALA A 38 -6.65 -19.63 -2.25
CA ALA A 38 -7.29 -18.34 -2.53
C ALA A 38 -6.82 -17.24 -1.57
N LEU A 39 -6.72 -17.54 -0.27
CA LEU A 39 -6.19 -16.59 0.73
C LEU A 39 -4.77 -16.13 0.40
N ILE A 40 -3.88 -17.08 0.08
CA ILE A 40 -2.50 -16.76 -0.28
C ILE A 40 -2.45 -15.93 -1.56
N CYS A 41 -3.21 -16.31 -2.60
CA CYS A 41 -3.26 -15.55 -3.84
C CYS A 41 -3.76 -14.11 -3.63
N VAL A 42 -4.85 -13.95 -2.89
CA VAL A 42 -5.42 -12.62 -2.59
C VAL A 42 -4.41 -11.75 -1.83
N LEU A 43 -3.80 -12.26 -0.75
CA LEU A 43 -2.80 -11.51 0.01
C LEU A 43 -1.57 -11.16 -0.82
N SER A 44 -1.08 -12.11 -1.64
CA SER A 44 0.10 -11.88 -2.50
C SER A 44 -0.18 -10.85 -3.60
N VAL A 45 -1.39 -10.81 -4.16
CA VAL A 45 -1.83 -9.79 -5.11
C VAL A 45 -1.89 -8.43 -4.44
N PHE A 46 -2.47 -8.32 -3.24
CA PHE A 46 -2.51 -7.06 -2.50
C PHE A 46 -1.12 -6.54 -2.16
N ASN A 47 -0.21 -7.41 -1.73
CA ASN A 47 1.17 -7.04 -1.45
C ASN A 47 1.90 -6.56 -2.72
N GLY A 48 1.67 -7.23 -3.85
CA GLY A 48 2.23 -6.84 -5.15
C GLY A 48 1.75 -5.47 -5.61
N PHE A 49 0.45 -5.21 -5.52
CA PHE A 49 -0.15 -3.94 -5.89
C PHE A 49 0.32 -2.80 -4.97
N ARG A 50 0.37 -3.04 -3.66
CA ARG A 50 0.93 -2.09 -2.69
C ARG A 50 2.40 -1.78 -3.00
N GLY A 51 3.21 -2.80 -3.31
CA GLY A 51 4.60 -2.62 -3.69
C GLY A 51 4.77 -1.78 -4.95
N LEU A 52 3.90 -1.96 -5.96
CA LEU A 52 3.90 -1.18 -7.19
C LEU A 52 3.54 0.29 -6.93
N ILE A 53 2.48 0.56 -6.13
CA ILE A 53 2.10 1.92 -5.74
C ILE A 53 3.25 2.58 -4.98
N MET A 54 3.80 1.91 -3.96
CA MET A 54 4.89 2.43 -3.14
C MET A 54 6.17 2.68 -3.95
N GLY A 55 6.50 1.80 -4.88
CA GLY A 55 7.67 1.96 -5.76
C GLY A 55 7.58 3.18 -6.67
N LYS A 56 6.37 3.49 -7.17
CA LYS A 56 6.15 4.69 -7.99
C LYS A 56 6.17 5.98 -7.15
N LEU A 57 5.72 5.94 -5.89
CA LEU A 57 5.73 7.10 -4.99
C LEU A 57 7.15 7.47 -4.48
N ALA A 58 8.12 6.57 -4.62
CA ALA A 58 9.39 6.66 -3.91
C ALA A 58 10.40 7.66 -4.51
N GLN A 59 10.20 8.16 -5.73
CA GLN A 59 11.28 8.90 -6.42
C GLN A 59 11.37 10.38 -6.06
N LEU A 60 10.27 11.10 -5.85
CA LEU A 60 10.30 12.53 -5.53
C LEU A 60 9.62 12.93 -4.22
N ASP A 61 8.69 12.12 -3.71
CA ASP A 61 8.09 12.45 -2.42
C ASP A 61 9.12 12.31 -1.31
N PRO A 62 9.28 13.33 -0.44
CA PRO A 62 10.18 13.24 0.70
C PRO A 62 9.71 12.11 1.64
N GLN A 63 10.65 11.46 2.32
CA GLN A 63 10.33 10.40 3.29
C GLN A 63 9.37 10.91 4.35
N VAL A 64 9.61 12.11 4.84
CA VAL A 64 8.75 12.80 5.80
C VAL A 64 8.56 14.24 5.35
N ALA A 65 7.31 14.71 5.34
CA ALA A 65 6.94 16.10 5.10
C ALA A 65 6.24 16.67 6.33
N ILE A 66 6.63 17.88 6.73
CA ILE A 66 6.03 18.64 7.80
C ILE A 66 5.23 19.77 7.17
N THR A 67 3.95 19.87 7.52
CA THR A 67 3.04 20.93 7.05
C THR A 67 2.37 21.60 8.25
N ALA A 68 1.89 22.83 8.10
CA ALA A 68 1.06 23.43 9.14
C ALA A 68 -0.29 22.69 9.26
N THR A 69 -0.79 22.50 10.48
CA THR A 69 -2.11 21.89 10.72
C THR A 69 -3.23 22.85 10.36
N ALA A 70 -3.03 24.14 10.60
CA ALA A 70 -3.97 25.20 10.24
C ALA A 70 -3.29 26.21 9.28
N GLY A 71 -4.00 26.61 8.24
CA GLY A 71 -3.45 27.48 7.20
C GLY A 71 -2.66 26.70 6.12
N LYS A 72 -1.95 27.45 5.26
CA LYS A 72 -1.19 26.88 4.14
C LYS A 72 0.33 26.92 4.36
N ALA A 73 0.82 27.69 5.34
CA ALA A 73 2.24 27.91 5.50
C ALA A 73 2.69 27.76 6.96
N ILE A 74 3.92 27.36 7.12
CA ILE A 74 4.68 27.31 8.37
C ILE A 74 5.29 28.68 8.61
N GLU A 75 4.76 29.43 9.57
CA GLU A 75 5.18 30.81 9.84
C GLU A 75 6.64 30.93 10.28
N GLN A 76 7.12 29.98 11.08
CA GLN A 76 8.49 29.94 11.61
C GLN A 76 9.30 28.80 10.98
N ALA A 77 9.37 28.78 9.65
CA ALA A 77 10.00 27.68 8.91
C ALA A 77 11.47 27.44 9.34
N ASP A 78 12.25 28.50 9.57
CA ASP A 78 13.66 28.39 9.99
C ASP A 78 13.82 27.82 11.40
N SER A 79 12.88 28.09 12.32
CA SER A 79 12.91 27.53 13.66
C SER A 79 12.57 26.04 13.65
N VAL A 80 11.55 25.64 12.90
CA VAL A 80 11.20 24.24 12.70
C VAL A 80 12.34 23.48 12.00
N LEU A 81 12.95 24.07 10.98
CA LEU A 81 14.09 23.50 10.26
C LEU A 81 15.25 23.19 11.21
N ARG A 82 15.61 24.13 12.11
CA ARG A 82 16.66 23.94 13.11
C ARG A 82 16.35 22.78 14.08
N VAL A 83 15.11 22.71 14.56
CA VAL A 83 14.68 21.60 15.44
C VAL A 83 14.81 20.26 14.71
N VAL A 84 14.31 20.18 13.48
CA VAL A 84 14.34 18.94 12.68
C VAL A 84 15.79 18.51 12.37
N THR A 85 16.64 19.41 11.96
CA THR A 85 18.05 19.11 11.63
C THR A 85 18.87 18.71 12.85
N SER A 86 18.48 19.08 14.08
CA SER A 86 19.15 18.67 15.32
C SER A 86 18.78 17.26 15.77
N LEU A 87 17.76 16.64 15.17
CA LEU A 87 17.30 15.28 15.56
C LEU A 87 18.23 14.19 15.03
N PRO A 88 18.49 13.15 15.85
CA PRO A 88 19.24 11.99 15.39
C PRO A 88 18.42 11.24 14.32
N GLY A 89 19.13 10.75 13.30
CA GLY A 89 18.52 10.00 12.20
C GLY A 89 18.06 10.85 11.02
N VAL A 90 18.22 12.19 11.07
CA VAL A 90 17.97 13.07 9.94
C VAL A 90 19.23 13.14 9.06
N ALA A 91 19.11 12.80 7.77
CA ALA A 91 20.15 12.98 6.78
C ALA A 91 20.17 14.40 6.22
N GLY A 92 19.00 15.04 6.16
CA GLY A 92 18.85 16.43 5.74
C GLY A 92 17.40 16.89 5.80
N ALA A 93 17.20 18.21 5.87
CA ALA A 93 15.88 18.82 5.81
C ALA A 93 15.95 20.12 5.01
N ILE A 94 14.94 20.39 4.20
CA ILE A 94 14.86 21.57 3.34
C ILE A 94 13.48 22.23 3.40
N PRO A 95 13.39 23.56 3.40
CA PRO A 95 12.12 24.27 3.27
C PRO A 95 11.68 24.30 1.80
N VAL A 96 10.38 24.16 1.58
CA VAL A 96 9.77 24.21 0.25
C VAL A 96 8.56 25.14 0.27
N VAL A 97 8.37 25.88 -0.81
CA VAL A 97 7.16 26.68 -1.05
C VAL A 97 6.45 26.15 -2.28
N GLU A 98 5.29 25.56 -2.11
CA GLU A 98 4.49 25.00 -3.20
C GLU A 98 3.08 25.59 -3.20
N ASP A 99 2.67 26.16 -4.34
CA ASP A 99 1.30 26.63 -4.55
C ASP A 99 1.00 26.70 -6.06
N HIS A 100 -0.25 26.99 -6.41
CA HIS A 100 -0.68 27.10 -7.81
C HIS A 100 -0.40 28.50 -8.38
N ALA A 101 0.07 28.51 -9.62
CA ALA A 101 0.33 29.71 -10.41
C ALA A 101 -0.20 29.54 -11.84
N LEU A 102 -0.33 30.64 -12.57
CA LEU A 102 -0.54 30.61 -14.00
C LEU A 102 0.82 30.82 -14.70
N ALA A 103 1.23 29.86 -15.51
CA ALA A 103 2.39 30.00 -16.37
C ALA A 103 1.97 30.45 -17.76
N VAL A 104 2.67 31.45 -18.29
CA VAL A 104 2.43 32.05 -19.60
C VAL A 104 3.74 32.11 -20.38
N PHE A 105 3.75 31.57 -21.59
CA PHE A 105 4.88 31.61 -22.49
C PHE A 105 4.40 31.94 -23.90
N ALA A 106 4.84 33.06 -24.46
CA ALA A 106 4.29 33.63 -25.69
C ALA A 106 2.74 33.74 -25.61
N ASP A 107 2.03 33.05 -26.50
CA ASP A 107 0.55 33.04 -26.58
C ASP A 107 -0.08 31.87 -25.83
N TYR A 108 0.73 31.01 -25.19
CA TYR A 108 0.26 29.85 -24.47
C TYR A 108 0.21 30.09 -22.96
N GLN A 109 -0.80 29.52 -22.33
CA GLN A 109 -0.96 29.63 -20.88
C GLN A 109 -1.54 28.37 -20.28
N MET A 110 -1.12 28.00 -19.05
CA MET A 110 -1.70 26.90 -18.32
C MET A 110 -1.56 27.10 -16.80
N PRO A 111 -2.50 26.58 -16.00
CA PRO A 111 -2.33 26.50 -14.56
C PRO A 111 -1.27 25.44 -14.23
N VAL A 112 -0.35 25.81 -13.32
CA VAL A 112 0.77 24.95 -12.91
C VAL A 112 0.89 24.93 -11.40
N ARG A 113 1.48 23.84 -10.87
CA ARG A 113 2.01 23.81 -9.52
C ARG A 113 3.46 24.29 -9.55
N LEU A 114 3.70 25.35 -8.82
CA LEU A 114 5.02 25.93 -8.71
C LEU A 114 5.66 25.49 -7.40
N LYS A 115 6.80 24.80 -7.48
CA LYS A 115 7.57 24.34 -6.33
C LYS A 115 8.86 25.09 -6.20
N GLY A 116 8.91 26.00 -5.23
CA GLY A 116 10.10 26.76 -4.87
C GLY A 116 11.02 25.98 -3.96
N VAL A 117 12.24 25.73 -4.40
CA VAL A 117 13.22 24.90 -3.69
C VAL A 117 14.57 25.60 -3.59
N PRO A 118 15.41 25.30 -2.57
CA PRO A 118 16.78 25.80 -2.48
C PRO A 118 17.68 25.14 -3.52
N ASP A 119 18.81 25.77 -3.85
CA ASP A 119 19.79 25.26 -4.83
C ASP A 119 20.35 23.88 -4.45
N SER A 120 20.39 23.57 -3.15
CA SER A 120 20.80 22.25 -2.63
C SER A 120 19.81 21.12 -2.93
N TYR A 121 18.65 21.40 -3.51
CA TYR A 121 17.61 20.43 -3.78
C TYR A 121 18.07 19.25 -4.65
N ASN A 122 18.96 19.52 -5.61
CA ASN A 122 19.53 18.48 -6.47
C ASN A 122 20.36 17.45 -5.68
N GLN A 123 21.14 17.91 -4.71
CA GLN A 123 21.91 17.00 -3.82
C GLN A 123 20.97 16.15 -2.93
N PHE A 124 19.79 16.70 -2.65
CA PHE A 124 18.77 16.03 -1.83
C PHE A 124 18.01 14.94 -2.61
N ASN A 125 17.66 15.20 -3.88
CA ASN A 125 16.75 14.39 -4.69
C ASN A 125 17.31 13.88 -6.04
N ALA A 126 18.62 14.12 -6.33
CA ALA A 126 19.28 13.68 -7.57
C ALA A 126 18.51 14.03 -8.86
N MET A 127 18.03 15.28 -8.96
CA MET A 127 17.20 15.77 -10.05
C MET A 127 17.88 15.69 -11.43
N ASP A 128 19.21 15.75 -11.49
CA ASP A 128 19.98 15.60 -12.73
C ASP A 128 19.65 14.33 -13.51
N GLN A 129 19.31 13.24 -12.79
CA GLN A 129 18.98 11.94 -13.40
C GLN A 129 17.60 11.92 -14.07
N LEU A 130 16.78 12.92 -13.81
CA LEU A 130 15.40 13.03 -14.30
C LEU A 130 15.28 14.01 -15.47
N MET A 131 16.39 14.68 -15.84
CA MET A 131 16.39 15.63 -16.94
C MET A 131 16.28 14.94 -18.29
N VAL A 132 15.36 15.39 -19.11
CA VAL A 132 15.15 14.93 -20.50
C VAL A 132 15.79 15.88 -21.50
N ASP A 133 15.79 17.17 -21.19
CA ASP A 133 16.38 18.23 -22.00
C ASP A 133 16.95 19.33 -21.11
N GLY A 134 18.11 19.89 -21.48
CA GLY A 134 18.81 20.89 -20.67
C GLY A 134 19.38 20.34 -19.35
N ASP A 135 19.60 21.26 -18.38
CA ASP A 135 20.26 20.96 -17.12
C ASP A 135 19.41 21.39 -15.92
N TRP A 136 19.60 20.70 -14.77
CA TRP A 136 19.07 21.16 -13.49
C TRP A 136 19.87 22.36 -12.98
N ARG A 137 19.36 23.55 -13.22
CA ARG A 137 19.98 24.81 -12.78
C ARG A 137 18.89 25.79 -12.39
N LEU A 138 18.88 26.23 -11.14
CA LEU A 138 17.93 27.22 -10.62
C LEU A 138 18.51 28.64 -10.61
N HIS A 139 19.82 28.79 -10.37
CA HIS A 139 20.52 30.04 -10.41
C HIS A 139 21.83 29.96 -11.19
N ASP A 140 22.24 31.09 -11.75
CA ASP A 140 23.62 31.39 -12.08
C ASP A 140 24.01 32.79 -11.51
N GLN A 141 25.17 33.32 -11.91
CA GLN A 141 25.68 34.59 -11.38
C GLN A 141 24.77 35.79 -11.67
N VAL A 142 23.87 35.70 -12.64
CA VAL A 142 23.09 36.84 -13.16
C VAL A 142 21.61 36.58 -13.16
N SER A 143 21.17 35.33 -13.38
CA SER A 143 19.79 35.00 -13.69
C SER A 143 19.27 33.87 -12.83
N ALA A 144 17.94 33.86 -12.63
CA ALA A 144 17.20 32.76 -12.04
C ALA A 144 16.49 31.98 -13.15
N TYR A 145 16.41 30.66 -12.98
CA TYR A 145 15.86 29.74 -13.97
C TYR A 145 14.74 28.90 -13.38
N ALA A 146 13.86 28.47 -14.27
CA ALA A 146 12.83 27.48 -13.99
C ALA A 146 13.20 26.14 -14.64
N VAL A 147 12.91 25.02 -13.95
CA VAL A 147 12.98 23.68 -14.51
C VAL A 147 11.54 23.15 -14.63
N VAL A 148 11.15 22.81 -15.85
CA VAL A 148 9.76 22.61 -16.24
C VAL A 148 9.48 21.12 -16.43
N GLY A 149 8.34 20.60 -15.94
CA GLY A 149 7.90 19.25 -16.24
C GLY A 149 7.55 19.07 -17.73
N VAL A 150 7.63 17.83 -18.24
CA VAL A 150 7.36 17.53 -19.63
C VAL A 150 5.97 17.98 -20.10
N GLY A 151 4.94 17.89 -19.25
CA GLY A 151 3.56 18.32 -19.57
C GLY A 151 3.46 19.83 -19.81
N PRO A 152 3.88 20.69 -18.86
CA PRO A 152 3.99 22.13 -19.09
C PRO A 152 4.91 22.49 -20.26
N ALA A 153 6.03 21.78 -20.45
CA ALA A 153 6.93 22.03 -21.57
C ALA A 153 6.24 21.80 -22.92
N MET A 154 5.50 20.72 -23.07
CA MET A 154 4.71 20.40 -24.26
C MET A 154 3.56 21.38 -24.48
N THR A 155 2.80 21.70 -23.41
CA THR A 155 1.61 22.57 -23.51
C THR A 155 1.96 24.01 -23.82
N LEU A 156 3.03 24.51 -23.21
CA LEU A 156 3.51 25.90 -23.40
C LEU A 156 4.49 26.02 -24.58
N HIS A 157 4.92 24.92 -25.20
CA HIS A 157 5.93 24.86 -26.26
C HIS A 157 7.27 25.50 -25.82
N VAL A 158 7.68 25.20 -24.57
CA VAL A 158 8.89 25.73 -23.96
C VAL A 158 10.03 24.72 -24.11
N HIS A 159 11.19 25.22 -24.54
CA HIS A 159 12.44 24.45 -24.58
C HIS A 159 13.57 25.21 -23.87
N PRO A 160 14.56 24.53 -23.28
CA PRO A 160 15.74 25.14 -22.72
C PRO A 160 16.51 25.96 -23.80
N GLY A 161 17.10 27.05 -23.38
CA GLY A 161 17.90 27.89 -24.28
C GLY A 161 17.12 28.95 -25.08
N TYR A 162 15.80 29.00 -24.97
CA TYR A 162 15.04 30.11 -25.55
C TYR A 162 15.35 31.42 -24.82
N LEU A 163 15.48 32.52 -25.58
CA LEU A 163 15.67 33.85 -25.04
C LEU A 163 14.37 34.47 -24.46
N LEU A 164 13.22 33.84 -24.70
CA LEU A 164 11.96 34.29 -24.16
C LEU A 164 11.78 33.77 -22.74
N MET A 165 11.32 34.63 -21.85
CA MET A 165 11.10 34.29 -20.45
C MET A 165 9.73 33.63 -20.24
N LEU A 166 9.68 32.64 -19.35
CA LEU A 166 8.46 32.08 -18.79
C LEU A 166 7.93 33.08 -17.74
N ASN A 167 6.72 33.58 -17.97
CA ASN A 167 6.03 34.47 -17.05
C ASN A 167 5.16 33.69 -16.09
N LEU A 168 5.28 33.95 -14.80
CA LEU A 168 4.51 33.28 -13.74
C LEU A 168 3.65 34.32 -13.03
N TYR A 169 2.37 33.99 -12.86
CA TYR A 169 1.39 34.86 -12.20
C TYR A 169 0.73 34.12 -11.04
N ALA A 170 0.72 34.75 -9.86
CA ALA A 170 0.00 34.25 -8.70
C ALA A 170 -0.95 35.32 -8.14
N PRO A 171 -2.15 34.94 -7.64
CA PRO A 171 -3.06 35.87 -7.01
C PRO A 171 -2.40 36.48 -5.76
N ARG A 172 -2.55 37.78 -5.57
CA ARG A 172 -2.12 38.44 -4.33
C ARG A 172 -2.94 37.91 -3.16
N ARG A 173 -2.28 37.56 -2.09
CA ARG A 173 -2.92 37.07 -0.86
C ARG A 173 -3.46 38.20 0.01
N GLN A 174 -2.78 39.32 -0.02
CA GLN A 174 -3.12 40.49 0.80
C GLN A 174 -3.46 41.68 -0.09
N GLY A 175 -4.46 42.46 0.32
CA GLY A 175 -4.89 43.68 -0.37
C GLY A 175 -6.30 43.60 -0.95
N ARG A 176 -6.85 44.75 -1.31
CA ARG A 176 -8.13 44.84 -2.02
C ARG A 176 -7.90 44.82 -3.52
N VAL A 177 -8.63 43.98 -4.22
CA VAL A 177 -8.62 43.96 -5.68
C VAL A 177 -9.24 45.25 -6.19
N ASN A 178 -8.47 46.04 -6.94
CA ASN A 178 -8.98 47.21 -7.61
C ASN A 178 -9.66 46.80 -8.93
N LEU A 179 -10.97 46.86 -9.00
CA LEU A 179 -11.74 46.47 -10.19
C LEU A 179 -11.39 47.30 -11.44
N ALA A 180 -10.81 48.53 -11.26
CA ALA A 180 -10.37 49.35 -12.36
C ALA A 180 -8.98 48.91 -12.91
N ASN A 181 -8.22 48.11 -12.15
CA ASN A 181 -6.96 47.53 -12.60
C ASN A 181 -6.86 46.05 -12.13
N PRO A 182 -7.49 45.11 -12.84
CA PRO A 182 -7.51 43.70 -12.48
C PRO A 182 -6.10 43.08 -12.43
N MET A 183 -5.16 43.57 -13.25
CA MET A 183 -3.76 43.07 -13.28
C MET A 183 -3.04 43.31 -11.96
N GLY A 184 -3.43 44.32 -11.21
CA GLY A 184 -2.89 44.60 -9.87
C GLY A 184 -3.26 43.54 -8.81
N ALA A 185 -4.20 42.62 -9.12
CA ALA A 185 -4.57 41.49 -8.27
C ALA A 185 -3.56 40.33 -8.32
N PHE A 186 -2.61 40.39 -9.25
CA PHE A 186 -1.58 39.36 -9.42
C PHE A 186 -0.20 39.88 -9.06
N VAL A 187 0.63 38.98 -8.56
CA VAL A 187 2.10 39.15 -8.50
C VAL A 187 2.64 38.39 -9.71
N ALA A 188 3.59 39.04 -10.41
CA ALA A 188 4.23 38.42 -11.56
C ALA A 188 5.76 38.33 -11.35
N ASP A 189 6.37 37.28 -11.85
CA ASP A 189 7.82 37.14 -11.99
C ASP A 189 8.14 36.44 -13.32
N SER A 190 9.33 36.61 -13.85
CA SER A 190 9.75 36.08 -15.14
C SER A 190 11.07 35.34 -15.00
N LEU A 191 11.19 34.15 -15.55
CA LEU A 191 12.33 33.25 -15.44
C LEU A 191 12.70 32.67 -16.80
N PHE A 192 13.99 32.43 -17.04
CA PHE A 192 14.41 31.62 -18.17
C PHE A 192 14.21 30.14 -17.83
N VAL A 193 14.03 29.28 -18.85
CA VAL A 193 13.95 27.85 -18.66
C VAL A 193 15.30 27.20 -18.91
N SER A 194 15.82 26.48 -17.90
CA SER A 194 17.12 25.81 -17.95
C SER A 194 17.03 24.35 -18.36
N GLY A 195 15.89 23.70 -18.10
CA GLY A 195 15.73 22.31 -18.40
C GLY A 195 14.29 21.80 -18.30
N VAL A 196 14.10 20.61 -18.86
CA VAL A 196 12.83 19.85 -18.81
C VAL A 196 13.09 18.52 -18.13
N PHE A 197 12.26 18.18 -17.13
CA PHE A 197 12.34 16.91 -16.41
C PHE A 197 11.14 16.02 -16.71
N GLN A 198 11.34 14.71 -16.54
CA GLN A 198 10.28 13.69 -16.65
C GLN A 198 10.46 12.60 -15.61
N LEU A 199 9.37 12.29 -14.88
CA LEU A 199 9.31 11.22 -13.88
C LEU A 199 8.55 9.98 -14.35
N GLN A 200 7.86 10.06 -15.48
CA GLN A 200 6.88 9.08 -15.92
C GLN A 200 5.73 8.90 -14.90
N GLN A 201 5.41 9.97 -14.17
CA GLN A 201 4.30 10.03 -13.21
C GLN A 201 3.43 11.23 -13.53
N ASN A 202 2.19 10.97 -13.95
CA ASN A 202 1.25 12.01 -14.37
C ASN A 202 0.99 13.08 -13.29
N ALA A 203 1.09 12.70 -12.00
CA ALA A 203 0.90 13.62 -10.87
C ALA A 203 1.97 14.72 -10.76
N TYR A 204 3.15 14.53 -11.37
CA TYR A 204 4.26 15.48 -11.37
C TYR A 204 4.54 16.03 -12.77
N ASP A 205 4.46 15.15 -13.76
CA ASP A 205 4.80 15.51 -15.13
C ASP A 205 3.77 16.45 -15.77
N ALA A 206 2.50 16.40 -15.29
CA ALA A 206 1.39 17.12 -15.91
C ALA A 206 1.41 18.64 -15.68
N ASP A 207 1.87 19.11 -14.50
CA ASP A 207 1.68 20.50 -14.10
C ASP A 207 2.79 21.12 -13.24
N LEU A 208 3.87 20.36 -12.90
CA LEU A 208 4.89 20.83 -11.96
C LEU A 208 5.99 21.62 -12.64
N ILE A 209 6.35 22.75 -12.02
CA ILE A 209 7.50 23.59 -12.38
C ILE A 209 8.32 23.89 -11.12
N TYR A 210 9.63 23.65 -11.17
CA TYR A 210 10.57 24.03 -10.12
C TYR A 210 11.13 25.40 -10.36
N VAL A 211 11.23 26.19 -9.31
CA VAL A 211 11.85 27.54 -9.32
C VAL A 211 12.68 27.75 -8.07
N PRO A 212 13.58 28.73 -8.03
CA PRO A 212 14.26 29.12 -6.81
C PRO A 212 13.26 29.50 -5.70
N ILE A 213 13.57 29.13 -4.45
CA ILE A 213 12.68 29.35 -3.31
C ILE A 213 12.43 30.87 -3.05
N ASP A 214 13.41 31.73 -3.30
CA ASP A 214 13.28 33.18 -3.15
C ASP A 214 12.26 33.74 -4.13
N LYS A 215 12.22 33.22 -5.36
CA LYS A 215 11.25 33.59 -6.39
C LYS A 215 9.84 33.14 -6.02
N ALA A 216 9.70 31.88 -5.59
CA ALA A 216 8.42 31.37 -5.11
C ALA A 216 7.90 32.15 -3.89
N ARG A 217 8.79 32.45 -2.92
CA ARG A 217 8.47 33.28 -1.76
C ARG A 217 7.93 34.64 -2.14
N ARG A 218 8.58 35.30 -3.11
CA ARG A 218 8.12 36.60 -3.62
C ARG A 218 6.79 36.50 -4.34
N LEU A 219 6.63 35.49 -5.19
CA LEU A 219 5.43 35.32 -6.01
C LEU A 219 4.19 35.03 -5.14
N PHE A 220 4.36 34.23 -4.08
CA PHE A 220 3.27 33.81 -3.21
C PHE A 220 3.13 34.65 -1.92
N ASP A 221 3.90 35.72 -1.78
CA ASP A 221 3.88 36.57 -0.58
C ASP A 221 4.17 35.79 0.72
N TYR A 222 5.28 35.03 0.70
CA TYR A 222 5.81 34.24 1.82
C TYR A 222 7.25 34.63 2.15
N PRO A 223 7.55 35.78 2.75
CA PRO A 223 8.93 36.28 2.92
C PRO A 223 9.84 35.32 3.70
N THR A 224 9.31 34.66 4.75
CA THR A 224 10.08 33.76 5.61
C THR A 224 9.40 32.39 5.82
N GLN A 225 8.17 32.25 5.33
CA GLN A 225 7.38 31.05 5.49
C GLN A 225 7.82 29.97 4.49
N ALA A 226 7.38 28.73 4.78
CA ALA A 226 7.41 27.60 3.86
C ALA A 226 6.07 26.89 3.90
N THR A 227 5.64 26.29 2.80
CA THR A 227 4.40 25.49 2.79
C THR A 227 4.64 24.13 3.38
N GLN A 228 5.86 23.61 3.24
CA GLN A 228 6.29 22.34 3.85
C GLN A 228 7.79 22.34 4.12
N ILE A 229 8.21 21.46 5.04
CA ILE A 229 9.61 21.10 5.24
C ILE A 229 9.76 19.63 4.86
N GLU A 230 10.62 19.37 3.89
CA GLU A 230 10.93 18.02 3.42
C GLU A 230 12.11 17.47 4.21
N VAL A 231 11.96 16.23 4.73
CA VAL A 231 12.97 15.59 5.56
C VAL A 231 13.38 14.26 4.91
N LYS A 232 14.70 14.07 4.81
CA LYS A 232 15.34 12.83 4.41
C LYS A 232 15.94 12.16 5.64
N LEU A 233 15.62 10.89 5.85
CA LEU A 233 16.13 10.10 6.97
C LEU A 233 17.41 9.36 6.57
N GLN A 234 18.24 9.05 7.55
CA GLN A 234 19.38 8.17 7.36
C GLN A 234 18.90 6.73 7.14
N ASP A 235 19.71 5.94 6.45
CA ASP A 235 19.39 4.54 6.20
C ASP A 235 19.26 3.75 7.52
N GLY A 236 18.20 2.93 7.60
CA GLY A 236 17.93 2.10 8.77
C GLY A 236 17.10 2.76 9.89
N VAL A 237 16.73 4.03 9.76
CA VAL A 237 15.84 4.71 10.74
C VAL A 237 14.40 4.22 10.57
N ASN A 238 13.75 3.87 11.68
CA ASN A 238 12.33 3.52 11.66
C ASN A 238 11.47 4.79 11.50
N GLU A 239 10.90 4.96 10.30
CA GLU A 239 10.07 6.11 9.92
C GLU A 239 8.91 6.37 10.89
N ALA A 240 8.20 5.32 11.33
CA ALA A 240 7.05 5.47 12.21
C ALA A 240 7.45 5.98 13.61
N GLN A 241 8.56 5.49 14.15
CA GLN A 241 9.09 5.94 15.44
C GLN A 241 9.60 7.37 15.34
N PHE A 242 10.32 7.71 14.27
CA PHE A 242 10.79 9.07 14.01
C PHE A 242 9.64 10.06 13.91
N MET A 243 8.59 9.75 13.15
CA MET A 243 7.40 10.61 13.02
C MET A 243 6.70 10.83 14.36
N ALA A 244 6.58 9.80 15.20
CA ALA A 244 5.98 9.93 16.53
C ALA A 244 6.81 10.85 17.45
N GLN A 245 8.13 10.69 17.44
CA GLN A 245 9.05 11.54 18.20
C GLN A 245 8.99 13.00 17.71
N LEU A 246 9.00 13.20 16.39
CA LEU A 246 8.92 14.52 15.77
C LEU A 246 7.59 15.22 16.10
N GLN A 247 6.46 14.45 16.11
CA GLN A 247 5.15 14.99 16.47
C GLN A 247 5.09 15.44 17.94
N GLN A 248 5.75 14.71 18.84
CA GLN A 248 5.85 15.11 20.26
C GLN A 248 6.65 16.40 20.43
N GLN A 249 7.71 16.60 19.66
CA GLN A 249 8.56 17.79 19.76
C GLN A 249 7.95 19.05 19.13
N LEU A 250 7.32 18.90 17.97
CA LEU A 250 6.74 20.01 17.24
C LEU A 250 5.33 20.38 17.73
N GLY A 251 4.65 19.47 18.44
CA GLY A 251 3.32 19.68 18.96
C GLY A 251 2.20 19.61 17.91
N PRO A 252 0.94 19.95 18.29
CA PRO A 252 -0.23 19.77 17.43
C PRO A 252 -0.37 20.81 16.31
N SER A 253 0.43 21.87 16.33
CA SER A 253 0.41 22.91 15.30
C SER A 253 0.96 22.46 13.94
N TYR A 254 1.63 21.32 13.91
CA TYR A 254 2.23 20.75 12.71
C TYR A 254 1.69 19.35 12.44
N THR A 255 1.47 19.03 11.18
CA THR A 255 1.07 17.72 10.70
C THR A 255 2.26 17.07 9.99
N ILE A 256 2.65 15.89 10.46
CA ILE A 256 3.75 15.12 9.90
C ILE A 256 3.16 14.04 9.01
N LYS A 257 3.60 13.99 7.76
CA LYS A 257 3.10 13.07 6.73
C LYS A 257 4.26 12.25 6.18
N ASN A 258 4.06 10.95 6.08
CA ASN A 258 4.94 10.10 5.28
C ASN A 258 4.58 10.18 3.79
N ARG A 259 5.38 9.53 2.92
CA ARG A 259 5.14 9.51 1.47
C ARG A 259 3.71 9.13 1.09
N LEU A 260 3.16 8.10 1.74
CA LEU A 260 1.82 7.64 1.47
C LEU A 260 0.74 8.67 1.85
N MET A 261 0.92 9.33 3.00
CA MET A 261 -0.03 10.34 3.51
C MET A 261 0.00 11.63 2.68
N GLN A 262 1.12 11.94 2.03
CA GLN A 262 1.25 13.13 1.17
C GLN A 262 0.34 13.03 -0.06
N GLN A 263 0.18 11.84 -0.60
CA GLN A 263 -0.72 11.58 -1.73
C GLN A 263 -2.08 11.09 -1.22
N SER A 264 -2.98 12.03 -0.96
CA SER A 264 -4.31 11.75 -0.38
C SER A 264 -5.17 10.78 -1.21
N ALA A 265 -4.99 10.76 -2.54
CA ALA A 265 -5.66 9.82 -3.43
C ALA A 265 -5.10 8.40 -3.28
N ALA A 266 -3.77 8.25 -3.28
CA ALA A 266 -3.10 6.96 -3.08
C ALA A 266 -3.37 6.41 -1.68
N TYR A 267 -3.35 7.28 -0.64
CA TYR A 267 -3.68 6.89 0.73
C TYR A 267 -5.11 6.37 0.86
N ARG A 268 -6.09 7.05 0.24
CA ARG A 268 -7.48 6.58 0.23
C ARG A 268 -7.62 5.26 -0.51
N LEU A 269 -6.93 5.10 -1.63
CA LEU A 269 -6.96 3.86 -2.40
C LEU A 269 -6.42 2.68 -1.58
N VAL A 270 -5.26 2.84 -0.93
CA VAL A 270 -4.66 1.81 -0.06
C VAL A 270 -5.56 1.49 1.15
N ASN A 271 -6.24 2.49 1.73
CA ASN A 271 -7.19 2.23 2.81
C ASN A 271 -8.43 1.47 2.34
N VAL A 272 -9.02 1.84 1.20
CA VAL A 272 -10.15 1.10 0.60
C VAL A 272 -9.73 -0.34 0.28
N GLU A 273 -8.55 -0.50 -0.32
CA GLU A 273 -7.96 -1.81 -0.62
C GLU A 273 -7.82 -2.67 0.64
N LYS A 274 -7.30 -2.12 1.74
CA LYS A 274 -7.19 -2.82 3.03
C LYS A 274 -8.53 -3.31 3.55
N TRP A 275 -9.58 -2.50 3.47
CA TRP A 275 -10.93 -2.89 3.86
C TRP A 275 -11.52 -3.97 2.95
N MET A 276 -11.30 -3.87 1.64
CA MET A 276 -11.72 -4.90 0.67
C MET A 276 -11.00 -6.23 0.93
N ALA A 277 -9.68 -6.20 1.16
CA ALA A 277 -8.91 -7.40 1.51
C ALA A 277 -9.42 -8.06 2.78
N PHE A 278 -9.68 -7.26 3.83
CA PHE A 278 -10.24 -7.75 5.08
C PHE A 278 -11.62 -8.41 4.86
N LEU A 279 -12.49 -7.80 4.08
CA LEU A 279 -13.83 -8.30 3.80
C LEU A 279 -13.78 -9.60 2.98
N LEU A 280 -12.92 -9.67 1.97
CA LEU A 280 -12.68 -10.88 1.19
C LEU A 280 -12.12 -12.01 2.07
N MET A 281 -11.13 -11.73 2.91
CA MET A 281 -10.59 -12.71 3.86
C MET A 281 -11.67 -13.23 4.82
N ALA A 282 -12.47 -12.33 5.39
CA ALA A 282 -13.57 -12.72 6.27
C ALA A 282 -14.58 -13.63 5.55
N PHE A 283 -14.92 -13.32 4.31
CA PHE A 283 -15.83 -14.13 3.49
C PHE A 283 -15.24 -15.52 3.15
N ILE A 284 -13.96 -15.57 2.76
CA ILE A 284 -13.27 -16.83 2.47
C ILE A 284 -13.18 -17.70 3.74
N LEU A 285 -12.88 -17.11 4.91
CA LEU A 285 -12.87 -17.80 6.19
C LEU A 285 -14.24 -18.35 6.59
N LEU A 286 -15.29 -17.60 6.31
CA LEU A 286 -16.67 -18.04 6.55
C LEU A 286 -16.98 -19.27 5.70
N ILE A 287 -16.63 -19.29 4.41
CA ILE A 287 -16.80 -20.43 3.53
C ILE A 287 -16.01 -21.65 4.06
N ALA A 288 -14.76 -21.45 4.47
CA ALA A 288 -13.92 -22.51 5.05
C ALA A 288 -14.58 -23.13 6.29
N THR A 289 -15.09 -22.28 7.18
CA THR A 289 -15.78 -22.71 8.41
C THR A 289 -17.00 -23.55 8.10
N PHE A 290 -17.86 -23.11 7.19
CA PHE A 290 -19.04 -23.88 6.77
C PHE A 290 -18.67 -25.21 6.12
N ASN A 291 -17.61 -25.23 5.29
CA ASN A 291 -17.13 -26.46 4.67
C ASN A 291 -16.72 -27.50 5.73
N VAL A 292 -15.90 -27.09 6.72
CA VAL A 292 -15.46 -28.01 7.79
C VAL A 292 -16.62 -28.47 8.65
N ILE A 293 -17.56 -27.58 9.03
CA ILE A 293 -18.75 -27.95 9.82
C ILE A 293 -19.61 -28.97 9.07
N SER A 294 -19.93 -28.71 7.81
CA SER A 294 -20.77 -29.57 6.97
C SER A 294 -20.16 -30.97 6.83
N THR A 295 -18.85 -30.99 6.58
CA THR A 295 -18.11 -32.25 6.44
C THR A 295 -18.10 -33.09 7.72
N LEU A 296 -17.73 -32.49 8.84
CA LEU A 296 -17.69 -33.19 10.11
C LEU A 296 -19.09 -33.70 10.49
N SER A 297 -20.13 -32.90 10.24
CA SER A 297 -21.51 -33.31 10.50
C SER A 297 -21.90 -34.54 9.65
N LEU A 298 -21.52 -34.56 8.37
CA LEU A 298 -21.82 -35.67 7.48
C LEU A 298 -21.00 -36.92 7.83
N LEU A 299 -19.70 -36.76 8.14
CA LEU A 299 -18.83 -37.85 8.62
C LEU A 299 -19.37 -38.51 9.87
N ILE A 300 -19.87 -37.74 10.83
CA ILE A 300 -20.46 -38.26 12.06
C ILE A 300 -21.70 -39.13 11.76
N ILE A 301 -22.57 -38.65 10.88
CA ILE A 301 -23.80 -39.40 10.49
C ILE A 301 -23.43 -40.73 9.80
N GLU A 302 -22.44 -40.69 8.91
CA GLU A 302 -22.07 -41.89 8.14
C GLU A 302 -21.30 -42.93 8.98
N LYS A 303 -20.61 -42.48 10.05
CA LYS A 303 -19.85 -43.32 10.97
C LYS A 303 -20.69 -43.84 12.17
N ASP A 304 -21.99 -43.66 12.17
CA ASP A 304 -22.86 -44.05 13.32
C ASP A 304 -22.74 -45.52 13.69
N GLN A 305 -22.68 -46.45 12.72
CA GLN A 305 -22.45 -47.86 12.97
C GLN A 305 -21.06 -48.14 13.60
N SER A 306 -20.04 -47.43 13.16
CA SER A 306 -18.69 -47.54 13.71
C SER A 306 -18.62 -47.01 15.15
N ILE A 307 -19.38 -45.96 15.44
CA ILE A 307 -19.54 -45.39 16.79
C ILE A 307 -20.21 -46.43 17.71
N GLY A 308 -21.27 -47.09 17.25
CA GLY A 308 -21.92 -48.16 17.98
C GLY A 308 -20.97 -49.32 18.30
N THR A 309 -20.15 -49.73 17.34
CA THR A 309 -19.14 -50.79 17.55
C THR A 309 -18.07 -50.36 18.57
N LEU A 310 -17.56 -49.13 18.50
CA LEU A 310 -16.60 -48.64 19.47
C LEU A 310 -17.17 -48.55 20.89
N ARG A 311 -18.45 -48.19 21.05
CA ARG A 311 -19.16 -48.25 22.34
C ARG A 311 -19.27 -49.65 22.87
N SER A 312 -19.64 -50.64 22.03
CA SER A 312 -19.72 -52.04 22.42
C SER A 312 -18.36 -52.62 22.86
N LEU A 313 -17.27 -52.05 22.36
CA LEU A 313 -15.89 -52.38 22.76
C LEU A 313 -15.44 -51.60 24.03
N GLY A 314 -16.31 -50.80 24.64
CA GLY A 314 -16.04 -50.09 25.89
C GLY A 314 -15.46 -48.69 25.74
N ALA A 315 -15.46 -48.11 24.52
CA ALA A 315 -14.99 -46.75 24.32
C ALA A 315 -15.96 -45.71 24.94
N SER A 316 -15.44 -44.80 25.72
CA SER A 316 -16.22 -43.69 26.29
C SER A 316 -16.59 -42.63 25.24
N ASP A 317 -17.72 -41.93 25.43
CA ASP A 317 -18.16 -40.85 24.54
C ASP A 317 -17.11 -39.75 24.40
N GLN A 318 -16.29 -39.53 25.42
CA GLN A 318 -15.17 -38.59 25.35
C GLN A 318 -14.09 -39.07 24.38
N GLN A 319 -13.75 -40.35 24.41
CA GLN A 319 -12.73 -40.92 23.52
C GLN A 319 -13.21 -40.89 22.07
N ILE A 320 -14.47 -41.17 21.79
CA ILE A 320 -15.08 -41.08 20.46
C ILE A 320 -15.07 -39.64 19.97
N THR A 321 -15.44 -38.66 20.82
CA THR A 321 -15.40 -37.26 20.50
C THR A 321 -13.97 -36.78 20.12
N HIS A 322 -12.94 -37.21 20.86
CA HIS A 322 -11.54 -36.89 20.55
C HIS A 322 -11.07 -37.43 19.19
N ILE A 323 -11.56 -38.62 18.77
CA ILE A 323 -11.23 -39.18 17.45
C ILE A 323 -11.71 -38.23 16.35
N PHE A 324 -12.95 -37.74 16.42
CA PHE A 324 -13.52 -36.84 15.43
C PHE A 324 -12.88 -35.42 15.46
N ILE A 325 -12.48 -34.95 16.63
CA ILE A 325 -11.71 -33.68 16.73
C ILE A 325 -10.37 -33.82 15.98
N ILE A 326 -9.65 -34.91 16.23
CA ILE A 326 -8.37 -35.19 15.57
C ILE A 326 -8.56 -35.34 14.06
N GLU A 327 -9.58 -36.06 13.62
CA GLU A 327 -9.91 -36.32 12.22
C GLU A 327 -10.19 -34.97 11.48
N GLY A 328 -11.08 -34.14 12.02
CA GLY A 328 -11.39 -32.84 11.43
C GLY A 328 -10.20 -31.89 11.41
N TRP A 329 -9.38 -31.90 12.46
CA TRP A 329 -8.14 -31.12 12.49
C TRP A 329 -7.11 -31.61 11.49
N LEU A 330 -6.97 -32.90 11.29
CA LEU A 330 -6.08 -33.49 10.27
C LEU A 330 -6.54 -33.12 8.85
N ILE A 331 -7.86 -33.15 8.57
CA ILE A 331 -8.41 -32.67 7.27
C ILE A 331 -8.00 -31.23 7.03
N ALA A 332 -8.16 -30.36 8.03
CA ALA A 332 -7.80 -28.96 7.94
C ALA A 332 -6.28 -28.76 7.74
N LEU A 333 -5.44 -29.50 8.47
CA LEU A 333 -3.97 -29.42 8.33
C LEU A 333 -3.48 -29.88 6.96
N VAL A 334 -3.95 -31.05 6.49
CA VAL A 334 -3.58 -31.57 5.17
C VAL A 334 -4.05 -30.62 4.07
N GLY A 335 -5.30 -30.12 4.20
CA GLY A 335 -5.84 -29.12 3.29
C GLY A 335 -5.04 -27.81 3.31
N ALA A 336 -4.63 -27.34 4.49
CA ALA A 336 -3.81 -26.13 4.62
C ALA A 336 -2.43 -26.28 3.97
N VAL A 337 -1.73 -27.39 4.21
CA VAL A 337 -0.41 -27.68 3.59
C VAL A 337 -0.52 -27.74 2.07
N ALA A 338 -1.47 -28.52 1.56
CA ALA A 338 -1.69 -28.64 0.12
C ALA A 338 -2.15 -27.30 -0.50
N GLY A 339 -2.99 -26.53 0.22
CA GLY A 339 -3.44 -25.21 -0.20
C GLY A 339 -2.33 -24.18 -0.23
N VAL A 340 -1.40 -24.19 0.75
CA VAL A 340 -0.19 -23.38 0.73
C VAL A 340 0.67 -23.72 -0.49
N ALA A 341 0.91 -25.00 -0.74
CA ALA A 341 1.70 -25.44 -1.89
C ALA A 341 1.06 -25.00 -3.22
N LEU A 342 -0.26 -25.16 -3.37
CA LEU A 342 -0.99 -24.74 -4.56
C LEU A 342 -0.99 -23.20 -4.72
N GLY A 343 -1.25 -22.45 -3.65
CA GLY A 343 -1.26 -20.99 -3.66
C GLY A 343 0.11 -20.41 -4.03
N LEU A 344 1.19 -20.95 -3.46
CA LEU A 344 2.55 -20.59 -3.81
C LEU A 344 2.87 -20.91 -5.28
N ALA A 345 2.48 -22.10 -5.75
CA ALA A 345 2.69 -22.49 -7.15
C ALA A 345 1.99 -21.54 -8.12
N LEU A 346 0.75 -21.12 -7.83
CA LEU A 346 0.00 -20.15 -8.61
C LEU A 346 0.65 -18.76 -8.59
N CYS A 347 1.08 -18.30 -7.40
CA CYS A 347 1.75 -17.00 -7.25
C CYS A 347 3.10 -16.96 -7.99
N TYR A 348 3.92 -17.98 -7.86
CA TYR A 348 5.19 -18.08 -8.61
C TYR A 348 4.96 -18.25 -10.11
N GLY A 349 3.96 -19.03 -10.52
CA GLY A 349 3.55 -19.13 -11.92
C GLY A 349 3.16 -17.76 -12.49
N GLN A 350 2.36 -16.99 -11.78
CA GLN A 350 1.99 -15.62 -12.19
C GLN A 350 3.22 -14.70 -12.28
N GLN A 351 4.15 -14.76 -11.31
CA GLN A 351 5.38 -13.95 -11.33
C GLN A 351 6.27 -14.29 -12.53
N HIS A 352 6.35 -15.57 -12.92
CA HIS A 352 7.26 -16.02 -13.96
C HIS A 352 6.66 -15.94 -15.37
N TYR A 353 5.39 -16.33 -15.51
CA TYR A 353 4.72 -16.42 -16.82
C TYR A 353 3.78 -15.25 -17.11
N GLY A 354 3.39 -14.46 -16.12
CA GLY A 354 2.51 -13.30 -16.31
C GLY A 354 1.16 -13.65 -16.92
N TRP A 355 0.52 -14.75 -16.51
CA TRP A 355 -0.75 -15.24 -17.08
C TRP A 355 -1.87 -14.20 -17.07
N LEU A 356 -1.93 -13.41 -15.98
CA LEU A 356 -2.88 -12.31 -15.86
C LEU A 356 -2.17 -11.01 -16.19
N THR A 357 -2.64 -10.32 -17.23
CA THR A 357 -2.14 -9.01 -17.64
C THR A 357 -3.12 -7.92 -17.23
N LEU A 358 -2.59 -6.74 -16.91
CA LEU A 358 -3.40 -5.54 -16.74
C LEU A 358 -3.85 -5.09 -18.13
N GLY A 359 -5.15 -5.23 -18.45
CA GLY A 359 -5.73 -4.94 -19.76
C GLY A 359 -5.84 -3.45 -20.13
N VAL A 360 -4.87 -2.63 -19.73
CA VAL A 360 -4.76 -1.20 -20.07
C VAL A 360 -3.60 -1.04 -21.05
N ASP A 361 -3.76 -0.16 -22.03
CA ASP A 361 -2.80 0.08 -23.11
C ASP A 361 -1.35 0.12 -22.62
N ALA A 362 -0.53 -0.73 -23.23
CA ALA A 362 0.83 -1.07 -22.83
C ALA A 362 1.81 0.12 -22.77
N GLU A 363 1.43 1.29 -23.30
CA GLU A 363 2.28 2.48 -23.36
C GLU A 363 2.31 3.30 -22.05
N THR A 364 1.37 3.06 -21.11
CA THR A 364 1.26 3.86 -19.89
C THR A 364 1.71 3.17 -18.60
N LEU A 365 1.97 1.86 -18.64
CA LEU A 365 2.33 1.08 -17.44
C LEU A 365 3.65 0.31 -17.60
N VAL A 366 4.56 0.52 -16.67
CA VAL A 366 5.89 -0.12 -16.59
C VAL A 366 5.83 -1.66 -16.41
N THR A 367 4.67 -2.22 -16.08
CA THR A 367 4.49 -3.66 -15.86
C THR A 367 3.28 -4.19 -16.62
N HIS A 368 3.52 -5.11 -17.56
CA HIS A 368 2.46 -5.79 -18.33
C HIS A 368 1.71 -6.85 -17.53
N ALA A 369 2.37 -7.48 -16.54
CA ALA A 369 1.80 -8.54 -15.72
C ALA A 369 1.20 -7.99 -14.42
N TYR A 370 0.10 -8.61 -13.97
CA TYR A 370 -0.52 -8.30 -12.69
C TYR A 370 0.49 -8.52 -11.56
N PRO A 371 0.76 -7.52 -10.70
CA PRO A 371 1.81 -7.61 -9.69
C PRO A 371 1.41 -8.58 -8.57
N VAL A 372 2.29 -9.52 -8.27
CA VAL A 372 2.13 -10.48 -7.17
C VAL A 372 3.41 -10.49 -6.34
N ALA A 373 3.29 -10.29 -5.03
CA ALA A 373 4.43 -10.34 -4.11
C ALA A 373 4.12 -11.27 -2.93
N VAL A 374 4.79 -12.41 -2.88
CA VAL A 374 4.65 -13.38 -1.79
C VAL A 374 5.43 -12.91 -0.58
N GLN A 375 4.76 -12.75 0.57
CA GLN A 375 5.38 -12.50 1.87
C GLN A 375 5.25 -13.74 2.75
N TRP A 376 6.38 -14.25 3.25
CA TRP A 376 6.41 -15.46 4.08
C TRP A 376 5.66 -15.31 5.40
N THR A 377 5.57 -14.10 5.93
CA THR A 377 4.76 -13.77 7.11
C THR A 377 3.29 -14.03 6.87
N ASP A 378 2.76 -13.67 5.70
CA ASP A 378 1.35 -13.88 5.34
C ASP A 378 1.05 -15.35 5.09
N VAL A 379 2.00 -16.09 4.50
CA VAL A 379 1.89 -17.55 4.31
C VAL A 379 1.80 -18.25 5.66
N ALA A 380 2.71 -17.91 6.59
CA ALA A 380 2.71 -18.50 7.93
C ALA A 380 1.44 -18.15 8.73
N LEU A 381 0.99 -16.88 8.63
CA LEU A 381 -0.23 -16.41 9.28
C LEU A 381 -1.46 -17.11 8.71
N THR A 382 -1.57 -17.25 7.39
CA THR A 382 -2.66 -17.95 6.72
C THR A 382 -2.71 -19.42 7.15
N PHE A 383 -1.57 -20.11 7.16
CA PHE A 383 -1.48 -21.49 7.62
C PHE A 383 -1.94 -21.62 9.08
N ALA A 384 -1.42 -20.79 9.98
CA ALA A 384 -1.79 -20.80 11.40
C ALA A 384 -3.29 -20.52 11.59
N LEU A 385 -3.84 -19.57 10.84
CA LEU A 385 -5.25 -19.18 10.89
C LEU A 385 -6.17 -20.32 10.44
N VAL A 386 -5.88 -20.97 9.31
CA VAL A 386 -6.67 -22.11 8.80
C VAL A 386 -6.58 -23.30 9.76
N ALA A 387 -5.41 -23.60 10.31
CA ALA A 387 -5.22 -24.65 11.30
C ALA A 387 -6.00 -24.37 12.60
N ALA A 388 -6.01 -23.13 13.08
CA ALA A 388 -6.77 -22.71 14.26
C ALA A 388 -8.28 -22.77 14.04
N ILE A 389 -8.77 -22.31 12.88
CA ILE A 389 -10.19 -22.42 12.51
C ILE A 389 -10.61 -23.89 12.36
N GLY A 390 -9.78 -24.72 11.72
CA GLY A 390 -10.03 -26.16 11.61
C GLY A 390 -10.15 -26.83 12.97
N LEU A 391 -9.29 -26.46 13.93
CA LEU A 391 -9.37 -26.95 15.30
C LEU A 391 -10.64 -26.44 16.01
N ALA A 392 -10.93 -25.15 15.94
CA ALA A 392 -12.10 -24.56 16.60
C ALA A 392 -13.42 -25.16 16.07
N THR A 393 -13.55 -25.30 14.75
CA THR A 393 -14.74 -25.89 14.12
C THR A 393 -14.90 -27.38 14.46
N SER A 394 -13.79 -28.14 14.50
CA SER A 394 -13.80 -29.54 14.94
C SER A 394 -14.25 -29.68 16.39
N LEU A 395 -13.78 -28.80 17.29
CA LEU A 395 -14.20 -28.75 18.68
C LEU A 395 -15.70 -28.45 18.81
N VAL A 396 -16.20 -27.42 18.15
CA VAL A 396 -17.61 -27.01 18.21
C VAL A 396 -18.52 -28.12 17.69
N THR A 397 -18.20 -28.72 16.54
CA THR A 397 -19.01 -29.76 15.93
C THR A 397 -19.03 -31.04 16.80
N SER A 398 -17.87 -31.39 17.36
CA SER A 398 -17.76 -32.57 18.22
C SER A 398 -18.46 -32.38 19.57
N LEU A 399 -18.47 -31.18 20.12
CA LEU A 399 -19.22 -30.86 21.35
C LEU A 399 -20.75 -30.88 21.13
N THR A 400 -21.22 -30.42 19.97
CA THR A 400 -22.66 -30.52 19.60
C THR A 400 -23.09 -31.95 19.38
N MET A 401 -22.24 -32.80 18.80
CA MET A 401 -22.45 -34.24 18.71
C MET A 401 -22.60 -34.90 20.09
N ARG A 402 -21.72 -34.59 21.02
CA ARG A 402 -21.78 -35.14 22.40
C ARG A 402 -23.13 -34.86 23.08
N ARG A 403 -23.71 -33.70 22.87
CA ARG A 403 -25.05 -33.37 23.37
C ARG A 403 -26.14 -34.22 22.74
N ARG A 404 -26.06 -34.50 21.43
CA ARG A 404 -27.01 -35.38 20.73
C ARG A 404 -26.88 -36.84 21.21
N LEU A 405 -25.66 -37.36 21.37
CA LEU A 405 -25.38 -38.69 21.85
C LEU A 405 -25.87 -38.92 23.30
N ALA A 406 -25.94 -37.88 24.12
CA ALA A 406 -26.46 -37.95 25.48
C ALA A 406 -28.01 -37.98 25.55
N VAL A 407 -28.70 -37.49 24.51
CA VAL A 407 -30.19 -37.49 24.45
C VAL A 407 -30.75 -38.83 24.00
N PHE A 408 -29.96 -39.68 23.36
CA PHE A 408 -30.33 -41.03 22.92
C PHE A 408 -29.94 -42.14 23.94
N LYS A 409 -29.61 -41.77 25.18
CA LYS A 409 -29.56 -42.65 26.34
C LYS A 409 -30.90 -42.63 27.07
#